data_be78645d706a53a12b5c24db17cb4659
#
_entry.id   be78645d706a53a12b5c24db17cb4659
#
_cell.length_a   1.000
_cell.length_b   1.000
_cell.length_c   1.000
_cell.angle_alpha   90.00
_cell.angle_beta   90.00
_cell.angle_gamma   90.00
#
_symmetry.space_group_name_H-M   'P 1'
#
loop_
_entity.id
_entity.type
_entity.pdbx_description
1 polymer ?
#
loop_
_entity_poly.entity_id
_entity_poly.type
_entity_poly.pdbx_seq_one_letter_code
_entity_poly.pdbx_strand_id
1 'polypeptide(L)'
;DTVAAITAFAKAAARYGLPERMQFDPGSAFDSIAFRNGIAHCGVHRNYVRARHPEAQGKIEAYHRSLQRWFLDELRSQEVHDLVHLQDLLEATIALVYQKHRHRSIGMSPEQRLAGRLSSRRISEAELARAFFVGAYAKSDKKTGEVQLPNGRFRVPIALAGKRELFRYDPLRPAAVVITADRREIAL
;
A
#
# COMPACT_ATOMS: atom_id res chain seq x y z
N ASP A 1 9.52 -2.74 -3.82
CA ASP A 1 9.76 -2.82 -2.37
C ASP A 1 8.43 -2.75 -1.60
N THR A 2 8.46 -3.00 -0.28
CA THR A 2 7.28 -3.01 0.59
C THR A 2 6.60 -1.63 0.67
N VAL A 3 7.37 -0.56 0.68
CA VAL A 3 6.87 0.83 0.76
C VAL A 3 6.01 1.14 -0.47
N ALA A 4 6.51 0.81 -1.66
CA ALA A 4 5.77 0.98 -2.91
C ALA A 4 4.48 0.16 -2.92
N ALA A 5 4.51 -1.09 -2.43
CA ALA A 5 3.32 -1.94 -2.34
C ALA A 5 2.24 -1.36 -1.40
N ILE A 6 2.64 -0.87 -0.21
CA ILE A 6 1.74 -0.21 0.74
C ILE A 6 1.16 1.08 0.12
N THR A 7 1.99 1.90 -0.51
CA THR A 7 1.56 3.15 -1.14
C THR A 7 0.55 2.90 -2.27
N ALA A 8 0.82 1.92 -3.13
CA ALA A 8 -0.09 1.54 -4.20
C ALA A 8 -1.44 1.02 -3.66
N PHE A 9 -1.40 0.18 -2.62
CA PHE A 9 -2.61 -0.28 -1.95
C PHE A 9 -3.40 0.87 -1.33
N ALA A 10 -2.73 1.80 -0.65
CA ALA A 10 -3.38 2.95 -0.02
C ALA A 10 -4.08 3.85 -1.05
N LYS A 11 -3.41 4.18 -2.16
CA LYS A 11 -4.01 4.93 -3.29
C LYS A 11 -5.23 4.21 -3.86
N ALA A 12 -5.15 2.90 -4.06
CA ALA A 12 -6.25 2.11 -4.58
C ALA A 12 -7.43 2.03 -3.60
N ALA A 13 -7.18 1.81 -2.31
CA ALA A 13 -8.20 1.76 -1.27
C ALA A 13 -8.92 3.09 -1.10
N ALA A 14 -8.21 4.21 -1.15
CA ALA A 14 -8.81 5.55 -1.11
C ALA A 14 -9.74 5.79 -2.30
N ARG A 15 -9.33 5.39 -3.50
CA ARG A 15 -10.08 5.62 -4.74
C ARG A 15 -11.28 4.65 -4.90
N TYR A 16 -11.06 3.37 -4.66
CA TYR A 16 -12.00 2.31 -5.02
C TYR A 16 -12.67 1.65 -3.81
N GLY A 17 -12.21 1.92 -2.59
CA GLY A 17 -12.59 1.21 -1.37
C GLY A 17 -11.80 -0.08 -1.19
N LEU A 18 -12.01 -0.74 -0.04
CA LEU A 18 -11.31 -1.97 0.30
C LEU A 18 -11.89 -3.16 -0.46
N PRO A 19 -11.08 -3.95 -1.15
CA PRO A 19 -11.53 -5.19 -1.77
C PRO A 19 -11.79 -6.25 -0.69
N GLU A 20 -12.62 -7.25 -1.00
CA GLU A 20 -12.77 -8.43 -0.14
C GLU A 20 -11.55 -9.33 -0.22
N ARG A 21 -11.00 -9.49 -1.42
CA ARG A 21 -9.89 -10.40 -1.71
C ARG A 21 -8.88 -9.74 -2.65
N MET A 22 -7.62 -10.02 -2.40
CA MET A 22 -6.53 -9.65 -3.32
C MET A 22 -5.67 -10.87 -3.62
N GLN A 23 -5.22 -10.95 -4.86
CA GLN A 23 -4.35 -12.00 -5.33
C GLN A 23 -2.97 -11.42 -5.61
N PHE A 24 -1.95 -12.06 -5.08
CA PHE A 24 -0.55 -11.67 -5.24
C PHE A 24 0.28 -12.86 -5.73
N ASP A 25 1.35 -12.53 -6.42
CA ASP A 25 2.46 -13.45 -6.60
C ASP A 25 3.28 -13.56 -5.28
N PRO A 26 4.15 -14.55 -5.15
CA PRO A 26 5.02 -14.72 -3.97
C PRO A 26 6.20 -13.73 -3.95
N GLY A 27 6.01 -12.50 -4.46
CA GLY A 27 7.02 -11.45 -4.43
C GLY A 27 7.30 -10.95 -3.02
N SER A 28 8.58 -10.70 -2.71
CA SER A 28 9.05 -10.32 -1.36
C SER A 28 8.36 -9.06 -0.80
N ALA A 29 7.98 -8.11 -1.67
CA ALA A 29 7.27 -6.90 -1.25
C ALA A 29 5.89 -7.21 -0.66
N PHE A 30 5.13 -8.09 -1.32
CA PHE A 30 3.80 -8.51 -0.90
C PHE A 30 3.83 -9.56 0.21
N ASP A 31 4.98 -10.23 0.42
CA ASP A 31 5.16 -11.21 1.47
C ASP A 31 5.78 -10.63 2.76
N SER A 32 6.10 -9.34 2.76
CA SER A 32 6.59 -8.65 3.95
C SER A 32 5.56 -8.68 5.10
N ILE A 33 6.05 -8.79 6.33
CA ILE A 33 5.20 -8.79 7.53
C ILE A 33 4.31 -7.54 7.59
N ALA A 34 4.89 -6.37 7.26
CA ALA A 34 4.16 -5.10 7.25
C ALA A 34 2.97 -5.14 6.29
N PHE A 35 3.20 -5.58 5.04
CA PHE A 35 2.14 -5.65 4.04
C PHE A 35 1.07 -6.69 4.40
N ARG A 36 1.49 -7.90 4.77
CA ARG A 36 0.56 -8.97 5.16
C ARG A 36 -0.36 -8.57 6.31
N ASN A 37 0.23 -8.06 7.38
CA ASN A 37 -0.53 -7.64 8.56
C ASN A 37 -1.42 -6.43 8.24
N GLY A 38 -0.93 -5.46 7.46
CA GLY A 38 -1.69 -4.28 7.07
C GLY A 38 -2.96 -4.63 6.30
N ILE A 39 -2.88 -5.46 5.26
CA ILE A 39 -4.08 -5.87 4.51
C ILE A 39 -5.03 -6.75 5.34
N ALA A 40 -4.49 -7.58 6.24
CA ALA A 40 -5.31 -8.37 7.16
C ALA A 40 -6.07 -7.48 8.16
N HIS A 41 -5.44 -6.45 8.72
CA HIS A 41 -6.11 -5.44 9.55
C HIS A 41 -7.21 -4.67 8.79
N CYS A 42 -7.02 -4.45 7.48
CA CYS A 42 -8.07 -3.90 6.62
C CYS A 42 -9.19 -4.91 6.30
N GLY A 43 -9.12 -6.14 6.81
CA GLY A 43 -10.08 -7.21 6.53
C GLY A 43 -10.06 -7.65 5.06
N VAL A 44 -8.91 -7.59 4.41
CA VAL A 44 -8.71 -8.03 3.03
C VAL A 44 -8.12 -9.44 3.03
N HIS A 45 -8.82 -10.37 2.43
CA HIS A 45 -8.35 -11.75 2.31
C HIS A 45 -7.29 -11.87 1.22
N ARG A 46 -6.22 -12.54 1.55
CA ARG A 46 -5.09 -12.76 0.67
C ARG A 46 -5.17 -14.13 0.00
N ASN A 47 -5.19 -14.14 -1.31
CA ASN A 47 -5.08 -15.35 -2.11
C ASN A 47 -3.68 -15.43 -2.72
N TYR A 48 -2.99 -16.54 -2.48
CA TYR A 48 -1.76 -16.84 -3.19
C TYR A 48 -2.07 -17.56 -4.51
N VAL A 49 -1.43 -17.11 -5.58
CA VAL A 49 -1.39 -17.91 -6.80
C VAL A 49 -0.49 -19.11 -6.51
N ARG A 50 -1.02 -20.31 -6.70
CA ARG A 50 -0.16 -21.51 -6.65
C ARG A 50 0.93 -21.38 -7.71
N ALA A 51 2.18 -21.69 -7.32
CA ALA A 51 3.27 -21.75 -8.28
C ALA A 51 2.87 -22.67 -9.46
N ARG A 52 3.17 -22.22 -10.70
CA ARG A 52 2.86 -22.94 -11.96
C ARG A 52 1.38 -22.94 -12.40
N HIS A 53 0.58 -21.94 -11.98
CA HIS A 53 -0.75 -21.72 -12.55
C HIS A 53 -0.79 -20.42 -13.36
N PRO A 54 -0.29 -20.40 -14.59
CA PRO A 54 -0.18 -19.18 -15.42
C PRO A 54 -1.55 -18.56 -15.75
N GLU A 55 -2.60 -19.36 -15.79
CA GLU A 55 -3.95 -18.88 -16.10
C GLU A 55 -4.45 -17.83 -15.08
N ALA A 56 -4.02 -17.95 -13.81
CA ALA A 56 -4.40 -17.01 -12.76
C ALA A 56 -3.77 -15.62 -12.96
N GLN A 57 -2.68 -15.52 -13.72
CA GLN A 57 -1.97 -14.27 -14.01
C GLN A 57 -2.32 -13.67 -15.37
N GLY A 58 -2.99 -14.42 -16.24
CA GLY A 58 -3.27 -14.00 -17.62
C GLY A 58 -3.97 -12.65 -17.75
N LYS A 59 -4.80 -12.26 -16.77
CA LYS A 59 -5.46 -10.94 -16.78
C LYS A 59 -4.49 -9.80 -16.48
N ILE A 60 -3.60 -9.97 -15.52
CA ILE A 60 -2.62 -8.94 -15.17
C ILE A 60 -1.53 -8.83 -16.25
N GLU A 61 -1.15 -9.93 -16.86
CA GLU A 61 -0.23 -9.94 -18.00
C GLU A 61 -0.82 -9.24 -19.21
N ALA A 62 -2.09 -9.49 -19.53
CA ALA A 62 -2.80 -8.81 -20.61
C ALA A 62 -2.93 -7.30 -20.33
N TYR A 63 -3.17 -6.92 -19.08
CA TYR A 63 -3.18 -5.53 -18.64
C TYR A 63 -1.82 -4.87 -18.88
N HIS A 64 -0.73 -5.45 -18.37
CA HIS A 64 0.61 -4.92 -18.54
C HIS A 64 1.01 -4.80 -20.01
N ARG A 65 0.70 -5.81 -20.83
CA ARG A 65 0.98 -5.78 -22.28
C ARG A 65 0.27 -4.62 -22.97
N SER A 66 -1.01 -4.42 -22.67
CA SER A 66 -1.79 -3.32 -23.25
C SER A 66 -1.27 -1.97 -22.80
N LEU A 67 -1.00 -1.83 -21.49
CA LEU A 67 -0.51 -0.58 -20.91
C LEU A 67 0.88 -0.22 -21.45
N GLN A 68 1.81 -1.18 -21.47
CA GLN A 68 3.15 -0.95 -22.02
C GLN A 68 3.09 -0.46 -23.47
N ARG A 69 2.26 -1.10 -24.31
CA ARG A 69 2.10 -0.69 -25.69
C ARG A 69 1.61 0.75 -25.80
N TRP A 70 0.54 1.10 -25.14
CA TRP A 70 -0.05 2.44 -25.24
C TRP A 70 0.82 3.50 -24.58
N PHE A 71 1.41 3.18 -23.44
CA PHE A 71 2.29 4.11 -22.74
C PHE A 71 3.60 4.37 -23.47
N LEU A 72 4.20 3.34 -24.10
CA LEU A 72 5.40 3.53 -24.92
C LEU A 72 5.11 4.31 -26.19
N ASP A 73 3.93 4.16 -26.80
CA ASP A 73 3.52 4.98 -27.94
C ASP A 73 3.36 6.45 -27.54
N GLU A 74 2.78 6.73 -26.37
CA GLU A 74 2.68 8.09 -25.81
C GLU A 74 4.06 8.70 -25.54
N LEU A 75 4.97 7.95 -24.91
CA LEU A 75 6.33 8.42 -24.59
C LEU A 75 7.17 8.76 -25.83
N ARG A 76 6.86 8.20 -27.01
CA ARG A 76 7.56 8.56 -28.26
C ARG A 76 7.25 9.98 -28.74
N SER A 77 6.12 10.53 -28.33
CA SER A 77 5.66 11.85 -28.74
C SER A 77 5.92 12.94 -27.72
N GLN A 78 6.46 12.58 -26.54
CA GLN A 78 6.64 13.51 -25.41
C GLN A 78 8.05 13.45 -24.84
N GLU A 79 8.54 14.60 -24.40
CA GLU A 79 9.78 14.69 -23.64
C GLU A 79 9.48 14.48 -22.15
N VAL A 80 10.17 13.53 -21.55
CA VAL A 80 10.02 13.22 -20.11
C VAL A 80 11.07 13.98 -19.33
N HIS A 81 10.65 14.86 -18.43
CA HIS A 81 11.55 15.75 -17.70
C HIS A 81 12.10 15.09 -16.40
N ASP A 82 11.25 14.35 -15.69
CA ASP A 82 11.61 13.69 -14.44
C ASP A 82 10.68 12.50 -14.13
N LEU A 83 10.91 11.85 -12.98
CA LEU A 83 10.11 10.69 -12.54
C LEU A 83 8.67 11.06 -12.20
N VAL A 84 8.43 12.28 -11.70
CA VAL A 84 7.08 12.74 -11.35
C VAL A 84 6.27 12.91 -12.63
N HIS A 85 6.85 13.58 -13.63
CA HIS A 85 6.24 13.75 -14.95
C HIS A 85 5.95 12.40 -15.63
N LEU A 86 6.89 11.45 -15.54
CA LEU A 86 6.68 10.09 -16.05
C LEU A 86 5.49 9.39 -15.36
N GLN A 87 5.36 9.55 -14.05
CA GLN A 87 4.26 8.98 -13.29
C GLN A 87 2.92 9.62 -13.67
N ASP A 88 2.88 10.94 -13.84
CA ASP A 88 1.67 11.66 -14.26
C ASP A 88 1.22 11.22 -15.66
N LEU A 89 2.15 11.05 -16.61
CA LEU A 89 1.86 10.51 -17.93
C LEU A 89 1.31 9.09 -17.88
N LEU A 90 1.87 8.24 -17.02
CA LEU A 90 1.38 6.88 -16.82
C LEU A 90 -0.03 6.87 -16.22
N GLU A 91 -0.28 7.68 -15.19
CA GLU A 91 -1.60 7.81 -14.57
C GLU A 91 -2.64 8.35 -15.56
N ALA A 92 -2.26 9.33 -16.38
CA ALA A 92 -3.11 9.86 -17.46
C ALA A 92 -3.41 8.79 -18.53
N THR A 93 -2.41 8.03 -18.96
CA THR A 93 -2.60 6.93 -19.91
C THR A 93 -3.57 5.88 -19.36
N ILE A 94 -3.43 5.51 -18.10
CA ILE A 94 -4.36 4.59 -17.45
C ILE A 94 -5.78 5.19 -17.42
N ALA A 95 -5.93 6.43 -16.98
CA ALA A 95 -7.24 7.04 -16.77
C ALA A 95 -7.97 7.37 -18.10
N LEU A 96 -7.25 7.88 -19.08
CA LEU A 96 -7.84 8.42 -20.32
C LEU A 96 -7.87 7.40 -21.47
N VAL A 97 -6.92 6.47 -21.49
CA VAL A 97 -6.83 5.47 -22.56
C VAL A 97 -7.31 4.11 -22.04
N TYR A 98 -6.61 3.49 -21.08
CA TYR A 98 -6.92 2.13 -20.65
C TYR A 98 -8.33 2.01 -20.06
N GLN A 99 -8.70 2.88 -19.13
CA GLN A 99 -9.99 2.79 -18.42
C GLN A 99 -11.19 3.05 -19.34
N LYS A 100 -11.01 3.77 -20.43
CA LYS A 100 -12.06 4.10 -21.40
C LYS A 100 -12.09 3.17 -22.62
N HIS A 101 -11.01 2.40 -22.86
CA HIS A 101 -10.95 1.49 -23.98
C HIS A 101 -11.90 0.31 -23.82
N ARG A 102 -12.68 0.01 -24.87
CA ARG A 102 -13.57 -1.18 -24.88
C ARG A 102 -12.76 -2.45 -25.05
N HIS A 103 -12.72 -3.29 -24.01
CA HIS A 103 -12.03 -4.57 -24.06
C HIS A 103 -12.94 -5.68 -24.60
N ARG A 104 -12.46 -6.42 -25.59
CA ARG A 104 -13.24 -7.48 -26.26
C ARG A 104 -13.73 -8.53 -25.27
N SER A 105 -12.91 -8.93 -24.31
CA SER A 105 -13.24 -9.98 -23.34
C SER A 105 -14.39 -9.63 -22.38
N ILE A 106 -14.62 -8.35 -22.11
CA ILE A 106 -15.67 -7.87 -21.22
C ILE A 106 -16.79 -7.11 -21.96
N GLY A 107 -16.61 -6.84 -23.25
CA GLY A 107 -17.61 -6.16 -24.09
C GLY A 107 -17.83 -4.67 -23.78
N MET A 108 -17.08 -4.10 -22.84
CA MET A 108 -17.20 -2.72 -22.39
C MET A 108 -15.84 -2.20 -21.89
N SER A 109 -15.76 -0.94 -21.46
CA SER A 109 -14.55 -0.41 -20.83
C SER A 109 -14.43 -0.83 -19.36
N PRO A 110 -13.20 -0.84 -18.78
CA PRO A 110 -13.02 -1.09 -17.36
C PRO A 110 -13.80 -0.11 -16.49
N GLU A 111 -13.82 1.18 -16.84
CA GLU A 111 -14.58 2.20 -16.14
C GLU A 111 -16.10 1.88 -16.11
N GLN A 112 -16.67 1.51 -17.25
CA GLN A 112 -18.07 1.08 -17.33
C GLN A 112 -18.33 -0.21 -16.52
N ARG A 113 -17.38 -1.15 -16.53
CA ARG A 113 -17.48 -2.39 -15.75
C ARG A 113 -17.45 -2.13 -14.24
N LEU A 114 -16.68 -1.12 -13.83
CA LEU A 114 -16.54 -0.74 -12.42
C LEU A 114 -17.70 0.12 -11.92
N ALA A 115 -18.38 0.83 -12.81
CA ALA A 115 -19.52 1.68 -12.46
C ALA A 115 -20.59 0.87 -11.69
N GLY A 116 -20.97 1.35 -10.52
CA GLY A 116 -21.90 0.67 -9.61
C GLY A 116 -21.36 -0.56 -8.86
N ARG A 117 -20.05 -0.87 -9.01
CA ARG A 117 -19.39 -2.00 -8.34
C ARG A 117 -18.27 -1.59 -7.39
N LEU A 118 -18.15 -0.31 -7.08
CA LEU A 118 -17.19 0.17 -6.08
C LEU A 118 -17.53 -0.45 -4.73
N SER A 119 -16.47 -0.86 -4.02
CA SER A 119 -16.65 -1.38 -2.66
C SER A 119 -17.29 -0.32 -1.77
N SER A 120 -18.31 -0.72 -1.02
CA SER A 120 -18.91 0.09 0.04
C SER A 120 -18.01 0.15 1.29
N ARG A 121 -17.03 -0.75 1.39
CA ARG A 121 -16.09 -0.80 2.51
C ARG A 121 -15.10 0.35 2.35
N ARG A 122 -15.33 1.41 3.09
CA ARG A 122 -14.44 2.59 3.14
C ARG A 122 -13.60 2.53 4.40
N ILE A 123 -12.42 3.10 4.34
CA ILE A 123 -11.50 3.24 5.46
C ILE A 123 -10.95 4.67 5.43
N SER A 124 -10.83 5.30 6.57
CA SER A 124 -10.18 6.61 6.66
C SER A 124 -8.67 6.50 6.43
N GLU A 125 -8.04 7.59 6.02
CA GLU A 125 -6.59 7.63 5.84
C GLU A 125 -5.84 7.28 7.13
N ALA A 126 -6.33 7.75 8.26
CA ALA A 126 -5.73 7.48 9.57
C ALA A 126 -5.83 6.00 9.97
N GLU A 127 -6.98 5.37 9.77
CA GLU A 127 -7.16 3.93 10.02
C GLU A 127 -6.30 3.10 9.08
N LEU A 128 -6.25 3.49 7.80
CA LEU A 128 -5.42 2.82 6.80
C LEU A 128 -3.93 2.90 7.16
N ALA A 129 -3.44 4.08 7.55
CA ALA A 129 -2.06 4.25 8.01
C ALA A 129 -1.77 3.35 9.21
N ARG A 130 -2.64 3.36 10.22
CA ARG A 130 -2.51 2.52 11.42
C ARG A 130 -2.53 1.02 11.12
N ALA A 131 -3.26 0.58 10.10
CA ALA A 131 -3.31 -0.82 9.70
C ALA A 131 -1.93 -1.36 9.31
N PHE A 132 -1.08 -0.50 8.74
CA PHE A 132 0.27 -0.85 8.30
C PHE A 132 1.37 -0.60 9.34
N PHE A 133 1.05 -0.16 10.53
CA PHE A 133 2.04 0.03 11.60
C PHE A 133 2.73 -1.29 11.94
N VAL A 134 4.05 -1.22 12.04
CA VAL A 134 4.91 -2.36 12.38
C VAL A 134 5.28 -2.30 13.86
N GLY A 135 5.17 -3.42 14.54
CA GLY A 135 5.57 -3.54 15.95
C GLY A 135 7.08 -3.76 16.11
N ALA A 136 7.69 -3.07 17.05
CA ALA A 136 9.07 -3.28 17.47
C ALA A 136 9.23 -3.05 18.97
N TYR A 137 9.97 -3.95 19.64
CA TYR A 137 10.39 -3.72 21.01
C TYR A 137 11.69 -2.90 21.04
N ALA A 138 11.66 -1.76 21.69
CA ALA A 138 12.83 -0.91 21.86
C ALA A 138 12.96 -0.41 23.29
N LYS A 139 14.15 0.01 23.68
CA LYS A 139 14.42 0.62 24.98
C LYS A 139 14.74 2.10 24.74
N SER A 140 14.04 2.98 25.42
CA SER A 140 14.35 4.41 25.41
C SER A 140 15.54 4.73 26.29
N ASP A 141 16.22 5.82 26.00
CA ASP A 141 17.26 6.36 26.88
C ASP A 141 16.67 6.81 28.22
N LYS A 142 17.33 6.49 29.32
CA LYS A 142 16.84 6.79 30.66
C LYS A 142 16.86 8.27 31.01
N LYS A 143 17.79 9.04 30.40
CA LYS A 143 17.97 10.45 30.72
C LYS A 143 17.16 11.36 29.79
N THR A 144 17.17 11.04 28.49
CA THR A 144 16.54 11.88 27.46
C THR A 144 15.13 11.42 27.11
N GLY A 145 14.78 10.16 27.39
CA GLY A 145 13.55 9.53 26.92
C GLY A 145 13.54 9.25 25.43
N GLU A 146 14.68 9.41 24.72
CA GLU A 146 14.75 9.17 23.28
C GLU A 146 14.76 7.68 22.96
N VAL A 147 14.08 7.31 21.87
CA VAL A 147 14.10 5.97 21.30
C VAL A 147 14.34 6.06 19.80
N GLN A 148 15.24 5.24 19.29
CA GLN A 148 15.49 5.09 17.85
C GLN A 148 14.63 3.95 17.32
N LEU A 149 13.75 4.26 16.37
CA LEU A 149 12.97 3.31 15.59
C LEU A 149 13.43 3.35 14.12
N PRO A 150 13.07 2.33 13.29
CA PRO A 150 13.48 2.31 11.88
C PRO A 150 13.05 3.52 11.06
N ASN A 151 11.94 4.16 11.42
CA ASN A 151 11.36 5.31 10.71
C ASN A 151 11.74 6.67 11.32
N GLY A 152 12.54 6.70 12.41
CA GLY A 152 12.96 7.97 13.02
C GLY A 152 13.31 7.88 14.49
N ARG A 153 13.61 9.05 15.05
CA ARG A 153 13.88 9.21 16.48
C ARG A 153 12.68 9.88 17.13
N PHE A 154 12.25 9.31 18.25
CA PHE A 154 11.08 9.75 18.99
C PHE A 154 11.42 9.96 20.46
N ARG A 155 10.59 10.69 21.18
CA ARG A 155 10.73 10.87 22.62
C ARG A 155 9.51 10.34 23.32
N VAL A 156 9.73 9.42 24.27
CA VAL A 156 8.66 8.89 25.12
C VAL A 156 8.40 9.80 26.32
N PRO A 157 7.18 9.76 26.91
CA PRO A 157 6.92 10.39 28.19
C PRO A 157 7.92 9.96 29.26
N ILE A 158 8.28 10.85 30.18
CA ILE A 158 9.32 10.63 31.21
C ILE A 158 9.06 9.37 32.04
N ALA A 159 7.81 9.04 32.28
CA ALA A 159 7.39 7.84 33.00
C ALA A 159 7.78 6.52 32.32
N LEU A 160 8.09 6.56 31.02
CA LEU A 160 8.51 5.42 30.20
C LEU A 160 10.00 5.46 29.86
N ALA A 161 10.72 6.52 30.26
CA ALA A 161 12.14 6.66 30.01
C ALA A 161 12.95 5.53 30.65
N GLY A 162 13.86 4.93 29.87
CA GLY A 162 14.69 3.81 30.30
C GLY A 162 14.00 2.44 30.29
N LYS A 163 12.71 2.37 29.98
CA LYS A 163 11.96 1.13 29.88
C LYS A 163 12.03 0.53 28.48
N ARG A 164 11.86 -0.80 28.39
CA ARG A 164 11.70 -1.52 27.13
C ARG A 164 10.20 -1.72 26.89
N GLU A 165 9.69 -1.05 25.87
CA GLU A 165 8.26 -1.03 25.54
C GLU A 165 8.03 -1.53 24.11
N LEU A 166 6.80 -1.90 23.82
CA LEU A 166 6.36 -2.18 22.44
C LEU A 166 6.02 -0.85 21.75
N PHE A 167 6.67 -0.59 20.65
CA PHE A 167 6.35 0.52 19.76
C PHE A 167 5.64 -0.01 18.52
N ARG A 168 4.71 0.77 18.00
CA ARG A 168 4.17 0.59 16.67
C ARG A 168 4.50 1.84 15.86
N TYR A 169 5.09 1.69 14.70
CA TYR A 169 5.54 2.79 13.87
C TYR A 169 5.04 2.66 12.44
N ASP A 170 4.80 3.79 11.79
CA ASP A 170 4.45 3.85 10.37
C ASP A 170 5.71 3.60 9.52
N PRO A 171 5.75 2.58 8.65
CA PRO A 171 6.91 2.34 7.80
C PRO A 171 7.11 3.39 6.70
N LEU A 172 6.12 4.27 6.48
CA LEU A 172 6.12 5.27 5.41
C LEU A 172 6.39 6.69 5.91
N ARG A 173 6.08 6.97 7.18
CA ARG A 173 6.08 8.32 7.74
C ARG A 173 6.77 8.34 9.11
N PRO A 174 7.29 9.48 9.57
CA PRO A 174 7.85 9.61 10.91
C PRO A 174 6.74 9.70 11.96
N ALA A 175 5.97 8.63 12.11
CA ALA A 175 4.92 8.51 13.11
C ALA A 175 5.07 7.20 13.88
N ALA A 176 4.90 7.26 15.18
CA ALA A 176 4.96 6.10 16.06
C ALA A 176 4.03 6.27 17.27
N VAL A 177 3.63 5.14 17.86
CA VAL A 177 2.95 5.09 19.14
C VAL A 177 3.69 4.11 20.05
N VAL A 178 3.71 4.37 21.36
CA VAL A 178 4.15 3.40 22.34
C VAL A 178 2.95 2.71 22.95
N ILE A 179 3.03 1.39 23.09
CA ILE A 179 2.01 0.56 23.75
C ILE A 179 2.48 0.31 25.18
N THR A 180 1.76 0.88 26.12
CA THR A 180 2.08 0.71 27.55
C THR A 180 1.63 -0.66 28.08
N ALA A 181 2.11 -1.06 29.26
CA ALA A 181 1.77 -2.33 29.86
C ALA A 181 0.26 -2.52 30.10
N ASP A 182 -0.49 -1.43 30.30
CA ASP A 182 -1.95 -1.40 30.41
C ASP A 182 -2.66 -1.28 29.04
N ARG A 183 -1.93 -1.54 27.94
CA ARG A 183 -2.40 -1.52 26.55
C ARG A 183 -2.92 -0.17 26.04
N ARG A 184 -2.51 0.93 26.64
CA ARG A 184 -2.80 2.26 26.10
C ARG A 184 -1.82 2.61 24.99
N GLU A 185 -2.33 3.30 23.97
CA GLU A 185 -1.53 3.87 22.91
C GLU A 185 -1.22 5.35 23.23
N ILE A 186 0.05 5.70 23.23
CA ILE A 186 0.51 7.08 23.39
C ILE A 186 1.24 7.47 22.10
N ALA A 187 0.75 8.51 21.41
CA ALA A 187 1.40 9.06 20.22
C ALA A 187 2.74 9.71 20.58
N LEU A 188 3.74 9.58 19.69
CA LEU A 188 5.09 10.10 19.86
C LEU A 188 5.42 11.13 18.79
#